data_dbbb771bec8d6568c1ab7d54e11ab178
#
_entry.id   dbbb771bec8d6568c1ab7d54e11ab178
#
_cell.length_a   1.000
_cell.length_b   1.000
_cell.length_c   1.000
_cell.angle_alpha   90.00
_cell.angle_beta   90.00
_cell.angle_gamma   90.00
#
_symmetry.space_group_name_H-M   'P 1'
#
loop_
_entity.id
_entity.type
_entity.pdbx_description
1 polymer ?
#
loop_
_entity_poly.entity_id
_entity_poly.type
_entity_poly.pdbx_seq_one_letter_code
_entity_poly.pdbx_strand_id
1 'polypeptide(L)'
;MIHLRLPSIHWVRFRIKLAPAFVEAELLLAVTIFALFLVFSQQLRPTPVIAFDKAGKALIFPDTTIETSTTDVRVRRFMSDFIKLYDGVSPRPAEDLTAAYNEMVPRFREILLKQGADQQKIETWKGKNIETLFELDKIEIKGAYGLGSKLSIIGTGRLIYRPAVAVKEEAEPLTRWMFFKAQLIIMPVALHTPNGLLVEFYSSNTFEDPQKLEAYLLQNNIPLTSETGVAK
;
A
#
# COMPACT_ATOMS: atom_id res chain seq x y z
N MET A 1 -23.90 -48.77 -59.63
CA MET A 1 -22.42 -48.90 -59.65
C MET A 1 -21.80 -47.59 -59.21
N ILE A 2 -21.25 -47.54 -58.01
CA ILE A 2 -20.62 -46.33 -57.43
C ILE A 2 -19.15 -46.45 -57.76
N HIS A 3 -18.64 -45.60 -58.69
CA HIS A 3 -17.21 -45.53 -59.00
C HIS A 3 -16.54 -44.73 -57.90
N LEU A 4 -15.92 -45.38 -56.91
CA LEU A 4 -14.96 -44.82 -56.00
C LEU A 4 -13.68 -44.46 -56.77
N ARG A 5 -13.50 -43.17 -57.11
CA ARG A 5 -12.22 -42.65 -57.58
C ARG A 5 -11.23 -42.60 -56.40
N LEU A 6 -10.30 -43.53 -56.35
CA LEU A 6 -9.16 -43.51 -55.45
C LEU A 6 -8.32 -42.25 -55.73
N PRO A 7 -7.91 -41.52 -54.72
CA PRO A 7 -7.05 -40.34 -54.90
C PRO A 7 -5.70 -40.81 -55.46
N SER A 8 -5.19 -40.07 -56.46
CA SER A 8 -3.99 -40.42 -57.15
C SER A 8 -2.80 -40.61 -56.21
N ILE A 9 -1.99 -41.62 -56.45
CA ILE A 9 -0.79 -42.00 -55.67
C ILE A 9 0.17 -40.80 -55.49
N HIS A 10 0.15 -39.82 -56.38
CA HIS A 10 0.92 -38.55 -56.26
C HIS A 10 0.51 -37.72 -55.03
N TRP A 11 -0.74 -37.65 -54.62
CA TRP A 11 -1.20 -36.91 -53.48
C TRP A 11 -0.70 -37.53 -52.16
N VAL A 12 -0.67 -38.85 -52.08
CA VAL A 12 -0.18 -39.56 -50.89
C VAL A 12 1.31 -39.37 -50.72
N ARG A 13 2.09 -39.41 -51.80
CA ARG A 13 3.54 -39.18 -51.78
C ARG A 13 3.89 -37.73 -51.41
N PHE A 14 3.07 -36.74 -51.80
CA PHE A 14 3.23 -35.35 -51.42
C PHE A 14 3.00 -35.11 -49.93
N ARG A 15 1.93 -35.73 -49.37
CA ARG A 15 1.66 -35.67 -47.93
C ARG A 15 2.73 -36.34 -47.07
N ILE A 16 3.28 -37.47 -47.48
CA ILE A 16 4.34 -38.15 -46.74
C ILE A 16 5.63 -37.32 -46.71
N LYS A 17 5.93 -36.55 -47.75
CA LYS A 17 7.11 -35.66 -47.76
C LYS A 17 6.90 -34.37 -46.95
N LEU A 18 5.72 -33.87 -46.82
CA LEU A 18 5.36 -32.70 -46.03
C LEU A 18 5.31 -32.97 -44.51
N ALA A 19 4.98 -34.21 -44.12
CA ALA A 19 4.85 -34.58 -42.71
C ALA A 19 6.11 -34.25 -41.86
N PRO A 20 7.35 -34.62 -42.29
CA PRO A 20 8.53 -34.27 -41.52
C PRO A 20 8.77 -32.74 -41.47
N ALA A 21 8.53 -32.00 -42.55
CA ALA A 21 8.69 -30.55 -42.58
C ALA A 21 7.68 -29.82 -41.64
N PHE A 22 6.47 -30.34 -41.48
CA PHE A 22 5.51 -29.82 -40.52
C PHE A 22 5.95 -30.08 -39.08
N VAL A 23 6.49 -31.27 -38.77
CA VAL A 23 6.99 -31.60 -37.42
C VAL A 23 8.19 -30.72 -37.09
N GLU A 24 9.07 -30.49 -38.03
CA GLU A 24 10.23 -29.57 -37.85
C GLU A 24 9.78 -28.13 -37.62
N ALA A 25 8.76 -27.65 -38.35
CA ALA A 25 8.21 -26.32 -38.19
C ALA A 25 7.49 -26.14 -36.80
N GLU A 26 6.74 -27.14 -36.35
CA GLU A 26 6.12 -27.14 -35.04
C GLU A 26 7.16 -27.13 -33.90
N LEU A 27 8.21 -27.91 -34.04
CA LEU A 27 9.30 -27.98 -33.08
C LEU A 27 10.06 -26.65 -33.01
N LEU A 28 10.37 -26.03 -34.15
CA LEU A 28 10.94 -24.69 -34.21
C LEU A 28 10.06 -23.63 -33.56
N LEU A 29 8.75 -23.67 -33.82
CA LEU A 29 7.79 -22.77 -33.23
C LEU A 29 7.76 -22.94 -31.70
N ALA A 30 7.70 -24.18 -31.22
CA ALA A 30 7.70 -24.47 -29.78
C ALA A 30 8.97 -23.98 -29.08
N VAL A 31 10.16 -24.20 -29.70
CA VAL A 31 11.44 -23.69 -29.17
C VAL A 31 11.46 -22.17 -29.15
N THR A 32 10.93 -21.52 -30.18
CA THR A 32 10.89 -20.06 -30.26
C THR A 32 9.97 -19.47 -29.17
N ILE A 33 8.79 -20.06 -28.96
CA ILE A 33 7.86 -19.64 -27.91
C ILE A 33 8.49 -19.84 -26.53
N PHE A 34 9.18 -20.97 -26.32
CA PHE A 34 9.86 -21.24 -25.05
C PHE A 34 11.03 -20.27 -24.80
N ALA A 35 11.81 -19.94 -25.82
CA ALA A 35 12.89 -18.95 -25.73
C ALA A 35 12.33 -17.55 -25.42
N LEU A 36 11.25 -17.13 -26.08
CA LEU A 36 10.56 -15.87 -25.77
C LEU A 36 10.03 -15.87 -24.33
N PHE A 37 9.42 -16.96 -23.88
CA PHE A 37 8.94 -17.08 -22.49
C PHE A 37 10.11 -16.94 -21.50
N LEU A 38 11.26 -17.54 -21.75
CA LEU A 38 12.44 -17.37 -20.90
C LEU A 38 12.96 -15.92 -20.87
N VAL A 39 13.01 -15.25 -22.03
CA VAL A 39 13.42 -13.85 -22.12
C VAL A 39 12.44 -12.95 -21.37
N PHE A 40 11.13 -13.12 -21.58
CA PHE A 40 10.11 -12.37 -20.87
C PHE A 40 10.12 -12.65 -19.37
N SER A 41 10.32 -13.91 -18.95
CA SER A 41 10.40 -14.26 -17.54
C SER A 41 11.63 -13.63 -16.85
N GLN A 42 12.72 -13.44 -17.57
CA GLN A 42 13.89 -12.71 -17.05
C GLN A 42 13.67 -11.20 -16.97
N GLN A 43 12.92 -10.61 -17.91
CA GLN A 43 12.58 -9.18 -17.88
C GLN A 43 11.53 -8.85 -16.79
N LEU A 44 10.70 -9.81 -16.42
CA LEU A 44 9.72 -9.68 -15.34
C LEU A 44 10.34 -9.88 -13.94
N ARG A 45 11.64 -10.19 -13.84
CA ARG A 45 12.31 -10.17 -12.54
C ARG A 45 12.34 -8.73 -12.04
N PRO A 46 11.71 -8.43 -10.90
CA PRO A 46 11.74 -7.09 -10.35
C PRO A 46 13.21 -6.72 -10.11
N THR A 47 13.63 -5.60 -10.69
CA THR A 47 14.97 -5.06 -10.45
C THR A 47 15.08 -4.71 -8.97
N PRO A 48 16.13 -5.13 -8.26
CA PRO A 48 16.30 -4.79 -6.86
C PRO A 48 16.30 -3.26 -6.73
N VAL A 49 15.39 -2.74 -5.90
CA VAL A 49 15.31 -1.31 -5.62
C VAL A 49 16.42 -0.99 -4.61
N ILE A 50 17.40 -0.24 -5.05
CA ILE A 50 18.45 0.29 -4.18
C ILE A 50 17.91 1.62 -3.64
N ALA A 51 17.50 1.66 -2.38
CA ALA A 51 17.21 2.89 -1.70
C ALA A 51 18.42 3.31 -0.85
N PHE A 52 18.65 4.60 -0.75
CA PHE A 52 19.68 5.17 0.13
C PHE A 52 18.99 5.76 1.36
N ASP A 53 19.52 5.46 2.54
CA ASP A 53 19.09 6.14 3.75
C ASP A 53 19.61 7.59 3.79
N LYS A 54 19.19 8.39 4.78
CA LYS A 54 19.62 9.77 4.93
C LYS A 54 21.14 9.92 5.19
N ALA A 55 21.81 8.82 5.52
CA ALA A 55 23.27 8.76 5.71
C ALA A 55 24.01 8.30 4.45
N GLY A 56 23.31 8.09 3.32
CA GLY A 56 23.89 7.65 2.06
C GLY A 56 24.24 6.15 2.01
N LYS A 57 23.78 5.37 2.98
CA LYS A 57 24.00 3.93 3.03
C LYS A 57 23.00 3.22 2.11
N ALA A 58 23.49 2.45 1.15
CA ALA A 58 22.65 1.67 0.27
C ALA A 58 21.90 0.58 1.04
N LEU A 59 20.58 0.64 0.99
CA LEU A 59 19.69 -0.42 1.46
C LEU A 59 19.31 -1.25 0.23
N ILE A 60 19.87 -2.45 0.15
CA ILE A 60 19.49 -3.42 -0.89
C ILE A 60 18.29 -4.17 -0.33
N PHE A 61 17.12 -3.96 -0.93
CA PHE A 61 15.95 -4.79 -0.62
C PHE A 61 16.05 -6.06 -1.47
N PRO A 62 16.34 -7.23 -0.85
CA PRO A 62 16.32 -8.48 -1.58
C PRO A 62 14.91 -8.77 -2.08
N ASP A 63 14.87 -9.37 -3.25
CA ASP A 63 13.67 -9.73 -4.01
C ASP A 63 12.57 -10.40 -3.14
N THR A 64 11.50 -9.73 -3.02
CA THR A 64 10.06 -10.12 -3.05
C THR A 64 9.56 -11.44 -2.46
N THR A 65 10.16 -12.03 -1.49
CA THR A 65 9.38 -12.78 -0.50
C THR A 65 9.13 -11.86 0.68
N ILE A 66 8.16 -10.96 0.53
CA ILE A 66 7.68 -10.18 1.65
C ILE A 66 6.97 -11.16 2.57
N GLU A 67 7.69 -11.64 3.59
CA GLU A 67 7.07 -12.38 4.68
C GLU A 67 5.91 -11.54 5.22
N THR A 68 4.79 -12.18 5.50
CA THR A 68 3.55 -11.54 5.97
C THR A 68 3.80 -10.63 7.17
N SER A 69 4.70 -11.02 8.07
CA SER A 69 5.13 -10.25 9.24
C SER A 69 5.80 -8.92 8.86
N THR A 70 6.68 -8.93 7.88
CA THR A 70 7.37 -7.73 7.38
C THR A 70 6.36 -6.76 6.74
N THR A 71 5.31 -7.27 6.13
CA THR A 71 4.26 -6.48 5.51
C THR A 71 3.38 -5.79 6.55
N ASP A 72 3.01 -6.46 7.63
CA ASP A 72 2.24 -5.88 8.73
C ASP A 72 2.99 -4.71 9.39
N VAL A 73 4.27 -4.89 9.67
CA VAL A 73 5.13 -3.82 10.23
C VAL A 73 5.17 -2.62 9.28
N ARG A 74 5.27 -2.88 7.98
CA ARG A 74 5.27 -1.81 6.96
C ARG A 74 3.95 -1.06 6.92
N VAL A 75 2.82 -1.77 6.95
CA VAL A 75 1.49 -1.16 6.98
C VAL A 75 1.29 -0.34 8.25
N ARG A 76 1.69 -0.85 9.41
CA ARG A 76 1.63 -0.14 10.70
C ARG A 76 2.42 1.16 10.65
N ARG A 77 3.65 1.11 10.15
CA ARG A 77 4.53 2.29 10.01
C ARG A 77 3.92 3.29 9.02
N PHE A 78 3.50 2.82 7.85
CA PHE A 78 2.85 3.66 6.85
C PHE A 78 1.62 4.39 7.41
N MET A 79 0.75 3.67 8.10
CA MET A 79 -0.44 4.27 8.73
C MET A 79 -0.08 5.28 9.81
N SER A 80 0.93 5.01 10.63
CA SER A 80 1.41 5.94 11.65
C SER A 80 1.93 7.24 11.03
N ASP A 81 2.75 7.13 9.98
CA ASP A 81 3.30 8.28 9.27
C ASP A 81 2.18 9.07 8.54
N PHE A 82 1.26 8.37 7.87
CA PHE A 82 0.12 8.98 7.19
C PHE A 82 -0.81 9.75 8.15
N ILE A 83 -1.17 9.15 9.29
CA ILE A 83 -2.04 9.77 10.29
C ILE A 83 -1.35 11.01 10.88
N LYS A 84 -0.05 10.93 11.17
CA LYS A 84 0.73 12.08 11.62
C LYS A 84 0.68 13.24 10.62
N LEU A 85 0.82 12.95 9.33
CA LEU A 85 0.77 13.96 8.27
C LEU A 85 -0.63 14.51 8.05
N TYR A 86 -1.66 13.65 8.05
CA TYR A 86 -3.01 14.04 7.69
C TYR A 86 -3.81 14.60 8.88
N ASP A 87 -3.86 13.91 10.03
CA ASP A 87 -4.60 14.34 11.22
C ASP A 87 -3.76 15.13 12.21
N GLY A 88 -2.46 14.98 12.16
CA GLY A 88 -1.52 15.72 12.99
C GLY A 88 -1.50 17.22 12.67
N VAL A 89 -0.83 17.93 13.54
CA VAL A 89 -0.53 19.36 13.41
C VAL A 89 0.97 19.54 13.45
N SER A 90 1.47 20.40 12.59
CA SER A 90 2.86 20.77 12.55
C SER A 90 3.02 22.27 12.30
N PRO A 91 4.23 22.82 12.47
CA PRO A 91 4.53 24.18 12.07
C PRO A 91 4.34 24.46 10.58
N ARG A 92 4.30 23.40 9.75
CA ARG A 92 4.16 23.47 8.29
C ARG A 92 2.96 22.64 7.79
N PRO A 93 1.73 22.98 8.16
CA PRO A 93 0.57 22.14 7.90
C PRO A 93 0.28 21.95 6.40
N ALA A 94 0.63 22.91 5.55
CA ALA A 94 0.44 22.79 4.10
C ALA A 94 1.39 21.78 3.45
N GLU A 95 2.65 21.70 3.92
CA GLU A 95 3.62 20.73 3.43
C GLU A 95 3.24 19.31 3.83
N ASP A 96 2.80 19.12 5.08
CA ASP A 96 2.38 17.83 5.60
C ASP A 96 1.13 17.30 4.90
N LEU A 97 0.12 18.16 4.70
CA LEU A 97 -1.07 17.78 3.93
C LEU A 97 -0.72 17.43 2.47
N THR A 98 0.20 18.17 1.85
CA THR A 98 0.68 17.84 0.50
C THR A 98 1.36 16.48 0.48
N ALA A 99 2.18 16.16 1.49
CA ALA A 99 2.81 14.85 1.63
C ALA A 99 1.76 13.75 1.82
N ALA A 100 0.75 13.96 2.70
CA ALA A 100 -0.34 13.03 2.89
C ALA A 100 -1.15 12.78 1.61
N TYR A 101 -1.43 13.82 0.83
CA TYR A 101 -2.13 13.70 -0.45
C TYR A 101 -1.36 12.90 -1.49
N ASN A 102 -0.03 12.94 -1.47
CA ASN A 102 0.79 12.12 -2.35
C ASN A 102 0.70 10.62 -2.03
N GLU A 103 0.32 10.27 -0.81
CA GLU A 103 0.09 8.89 -0.36
C GLU A 103 -1.35 8.42 -0.62
N MET A 104 -2.21 9.23 -1.27
CA MET A 104 -3.60 8.90 -1.58
C MET A 104 -3.79 8.57 -3.06
N VAL A 105 -4.76 7.69 -3.35
CA VAL A 105 -5.21 7.50 -4.73
C VAL A 105 -5.83 8.80 -5.27
N PRO A 106 -5.64 9.13 -6.56
CA PRO A 106 -6.09 10.41 -7.15
C PRO A 106 -7.56 10.71 -6.89
N ARG A 107 -8.43 9.70 -7.02
CA ARG A 107 -9.88 9.84 -6.81
C ARG A 107 -10.22 10.27 -5.37
N PHE A 108 -9.59 9.68 -4.37
CA PHE A 108 -9.84 10.02 -2.96
C PHE A 108 -9.34 11.42 -2.65
N ARG A 109 -8.14 11.75 -3.12
CA ARG A 109 -7.58 13.11 -3.01
C ARG A 109 -8.50 14.19 -3.60
N GLU A 110 -9.06 13.97 -4.79
CA GLU A 110 -9.99 14.90 -5.42
C GLU A 110 -11.27 15.12 -4.59
N ILE A 111 -11.80 14.08 -3.95
CA ILE A 111 -12.96 14.19 -3.07
C ILE A 111 -12.64 15.10 -1.90
N LEU A 112 -11.50 14.90 -1.23
CA LEU A 112 -11.10 15.70 -0.07
C LEU A 112 -10.84 17.17 -0.45
N LEU A 113 -10.15 17.41 -1.56
CA LEU A 113 -9.91 18.76 -2.06
C LEU A 113 -11.21 19.53 -2.35
N LYS A 114 -12.24 18.84 -2.87
CA LYS A 114 -13.56 19.45 -3.13
C LYS A 114 -14.32 19.79 -1.85
N GLN A 115 -14.07 19.07 -0.75
CA GLN A 115 -14.74 19.33 0.53
C GLN A 115 -14.20 20.58 1.23
N GLY A 116 -12.99 21.05 0.89
CA GLY A 116 -12.41 22.29 1.43
C GLY A 116 -12.06 22.25 2.93
N ALA A 117 -12.26 21.11 3.61
CA ALA A 117 -12.00 20.96 5.05
C ALA A 117 -10.53 21.23 5.41
N ASP A 118 -9.62 20.97 4.47
CA ASP A 118 -8.18 21.10 4.68
C ASP A 118 -7.71 22.56 4.68
N GLN A 119 -8.39 23.45 3.95
CA GLN A 119 -8.08 24.89 4.00
C GLN A 119 -8.36 25.45 5.39
N GLN A 120 -9.48 25.07 5.98
CA GLN A 120 -9.83 25.47 7.35
C GLN A 120 -8.80 24.92 8.36
N LYS A 121 -8.33 23.69 8.16
CA LYS A 121 -7.29 23.09 9.00
C LYS A 121 -5.98 23.87 8.89
N ILE A 122 -5.52 24.18 7.68
CA ILE A 122 -4.31 24.97 7.44
C ILE A 122 -4.42 26.34 8.12
N GLU A 123 -5.53 27.06 7.93
CA GLU A 123 -5.74 28.38 8.52
C GLU A 123 -5.76 28.33 10.04
N THR A 124 -6.41 27.30 10.63
CA THR A 124 -6.51 27.14 12.09
C THR A 124 -5.14 26.92 12.73
N TRP A 125 -4.25 26.19 12.06
CA TRP A 125 -2.96 25.77 12.63
C TRP A 125 -1.76 26.56 12.13
N LYS A 126 -1.92 27.36 11.08
CA LYS A 126 -0.87 28.22 10.54
C LYS A 126 -0.31 29.16 11.61
N GLY A 127 0.99 29.14 11.77
CA GLY A 127 1.70 29.98 12.73
C GLY A 127 1.65 29.50 14.18
N LYS A 128 0.94 28.41 14.48
CA LYS A 128 1.04 27.77 15.79
C LYS A 128 2.26 26.87 15.82
N ASN A 129 3.13 27.11 16.78
CA ASN A 129 4.35 26.32 16.95
C ASN A 129 4.09 25.04 17.74
N ILE A 130 3.24 24.19 17.18
CA ILE A 130 2.77 22.92 17.78
C ILE A 130 3.16 21.78 16.84
N GLU A 131 3.64 20.69 17.42
CA GLU A 131 3.92 19.43 16.74
C GLU A 131 3.06 18.32 17.34
N THR A 132 2.53 17.45 16.48
CA THR A 132 1.81 16.25 16.92
C THR A 132 2.69 15.02 16.82
N LEU A 133 2.75 14.26 17.90
CA LEU A 133 3.21 12.88 17.92
C LEU A 133 1.99 11.98 17.82
N PHE A 134 2.03 10.99 16.93
CA PHE A 134 1.00 9.94 16.88
C PHE A 134 1.56 8.65 17.47
N GLU A 135 0.84 8.09 18.42
CA GLU A 135 1.11 6.79 18.99
C GLU A 135 -0.02 5.82 18.63
N LEU A 136 0.35 4.75 17.94
CA LEU A 136 -0.57 3.70 17.54
C LEU A 136 -0.77 2.73 18.70
N ASP A 137 -2.01 2.61 19.21
CA ASP A 137 -2.32 1.69 20.31
C ASP A 137 -2.69 0.28 19.78
N LYS A 138 -3.67 0.22 18.88
CA LYS A 138 -4.16 -1.04 18.31
C LYS A 138 -4.42 -0.87 16.81
N ILE A 139 -4.17 -1.93 16.05
CA ILE A 139 -4.49 -1.97 14.64
C ILE A 139 -4.86 -3.40 14.23
N GLU A 140 -5.94 -3.52 13.51
CA GLU A 140 -6.38 -4.74 12.87
C GLU A 140 -6.29 -4.56 11.35
N ILE A 141 -5.61 -5.48 10.69
CA ILE A 141 -5.36 -5.46 9.24
C ILE A 141 -6.04 -6.69 8.64
N LYS A 142 -6.98 -6.48 7.71
CA LYS A 142 -7.70 -7.53 6.99
C LYS A 142 -7.46 -7.40 5.50
N GLY A 143 -7.17 -8.51 4.84
CA GLY A 143 -6.99 -8.58 3.39
C GLY A 143 -5.86 -9.51 2.99
N ALA A 144 -5.68 -9.67 1.69
CA ALA A 144 -4.59 -10.45 1.13
C ALA A 144 -3.42 -9.53 0.75
N TYR A 145 -2.21 -9.99 0.99
CA TYR A 145 -1.00 -9.29 0.60
C TYR A 145 -0.61 -9.68 -0.83
N GLY A 146 -0.91 -8.82 -1.79
CA GLY A 146 -0.56 -9.01 -3.19
C GLY A 146 -0.70 -7.71 -3.97
N LEU A 147 -0.01 -7.59 -5.10
CA LEU A 147 -0.13 -6.39 -5.95
C LEU A 147 -1.58 -6.19 -6.39
N GLY A 148 -2.08 -4.97 -6.25
CA GLY A 148 -3.46 -4.61 -6.55
C GLY A 148 -4.48 -5.03 -5.50
N SER A 149 -4.07 -5.76 -4.46
CA SER A 149 -4.97 -6.16 -3.36
C SER A 149 -5.30 -4.98 -2.46
N LYS A 150 -6.47 -5.06 -1.82
CA LYS A 150 -6.94 -4.07 -0.87
C LYS A 150 -6.82 -4.59 0.55
N LEU A 151 -6.30 -3.73 1.42
CA LEU A 151 -6.24 -3.98 2.86
C LEU A 151 -7.27 -3.09 3.56
N SER A 152 -8.12 -3.68 4.38
CA SER A 152 -9.01 -2.96 5.28
C SER A 152 -8.36 -2.83 6.65
N ILE A 153 -8.25 -1.62 7.14
CA ILE A 153 -7.55 -1.30 8.38
C ILE A 153 -8.50 -0.61 9.33
N ILE A 154 -8.49 -1.05 10.56
CA ILE A 154 -9.20 -0.43 11.67
C ILE A 154 -8.20 -0.30 12.82
N GLY A 155 -8.15 0.86 13.46
CA GLY A 155 -7.23 1.05 14.56
C GLY A 155 -7.61 2.17 15.52
N THR A 156 -6.90 2.18 16.65
CA THR A 156 -6.94 3.25 17.64
C THR A 156 -5.53 3.75 17.92
N GLY A 157 -5.45 4.98 18.36
CA GLY A 157 -4.18 5.61 18.73
C GLY A 157 -4.40 6.89 19.50
N ARG A 158 -3.30 7.61 19.75
CA ARG A 158 -3.29 8.87 20.49
C ARG A 158 -2.54 9.94 19.69
N LEU A 159 -3.15 11.10 19.59
CA LEU A 159 -2.51 12.32 19.07
C LEU A 159 -2.04 13.15 20.28
N ILE A 160 -0.75 13.32 20.42
CA ILE A 160 -0.12 14.06 21.51
C ILE A 160 0.40 15.36 20.94
N TYR A 161 -0.21 16.47 21.35
CA TYR A 161 0.14 17.81 20.90
C TYR A 161 1.15 18.43 21.87
N ARG A 162 2.30 18.83 21.38
CA ARG A 162 3.36 19.45 22.17
C ARG A 162 3.92 20.66 21.44
N PRO A 163 4.51 21.63 22.17
CA PRO A 163 5.26 22.72 21.53
C PRO A 163 6.39 22.18 20.66
N ALA A 164 6.53 22.69 19.42
CA ALA A 164 7.59 22.27 18.50
C ALA A 164 9.00 22.79 18.94
N VAL A 165 9.02 23.82 19.77
CA VAL A 165 10.24 24.34 20.40
C VAL A 165 10.08 24.19 21.91
N ALA A 166 11.09 23.65 22.57
CA ALA A 166 11.09 23.47 24.01
C ALA A 166 10.95 24.85 24.71
N VAL A 167 9.76 25.11 25.23
CA VAL A 167 9.48 26.23 26.10
C VAL A 167 9.82 25.79 27.53
N LYS A 168 10.49 26.65 28.31
CA LYS A 168 10.93 26.31 29.67
C LYS A 168 9.83 26.00 30.67
N GLU A 169 8.57 26.29 30.34
CA GLU A 169 7.41 25.86 31.11
C GLU A 169 6.84 24.60 30.52
N GLU A 170 6.88 23.50 31.27
CA GLU A 170 6.26 22.21 30.96
C GLU A 170 4.73 22.35 30.99
N ALA A 171 4.17 22.89 29.92
CA ALA A 171 2.74 22.74 29.70
C ALA A 171 2.47 21.25 29.42
N GLU A 172 1.58 20.65 30.20
CA GLU A 172 1.16 19.27 29.98
C GLU A 172 0.72 19.07 28.52
N PRO A 173 1.24 18.04 27.84
CA PRO A 173 0.87 17.80 26.45
C PRO A 173 -0.63 17.47 26.35
N LEU A 174 -1.32 18.17 25.46
CA LEU A 174 -2.74 17.84 25.18
C LEU A 174 -2.78 16.53 24.42
N THR A 175 -3.46 15.53 24.97
CA THR A 175 -3.66 14.25 24.35
C THR A 175 -5.09 14.10 23.85
N ARG A 176 -5.27 13.62 22.61
CA ARG A 176 -6.55 13.23 22.05
C ARG A 176 -6.51 11.78 21.61
N TRP A 177 -7.51 11.05 21.98
CA TRP A 177 -7.69 9.65 21.56
C TRP A 177 -8.35 9.61 20.20
N MET A 178 -7.97 8.64 19.37
CA MET A 178 -8.57 8.55 18.06
C MET A 178 -8.91 7.11 17.68
N PHE A 179 -9.94 7.00 16.87
CA PHE A 179 -10.30 5.82 16.12
C PHE A 179 -10.20 6.13 14.64
N PHE A 180 -9.67 5.20 13.86
CA PHE A 180 -9.55 5.38 12.42
C PHE A 180 -9.91 4.11 11.64
N LYS A 181 -10.40 4.33 10.44
CA LYS A 181 -10.62 3.31 9.41
C LYS A 181 -9.89 3.74 8.15
N ALA A 182 -9.22 2.80 7.50
CA ALA A 182 -8.56 3.04 6.23
C ALA A 182 -8.76 1.86 5.28
N GLN A 183 -8.71 2.14 3.99
CA GLN A 183 -8.56 1.15 2.95
C GLN A 183 -7.31 1.49 2.17
N LEU A 184 -6.36 0.56 2.12
CA LEU A 184 -5.12 0.70 1.37
C LEU A 184 -5.15 -0.18 0.13
N ILE A 185 -4.48 0.26 -0.91
CA ILE A 185 -4.16 -0.52 -2.11
C ILE A 185 -2.67 -0.81 -2.12
N ILE A 186 -2.31 -2.07 -2.40
CA ILE A 186 -0.91 -2.47 -2.55
C ILE A 186 -0.47 -2.19 -3.99
N MET A 187 0.50 -1.33 -4.14
CA MET A 187 1.06 -0.91 -5.42
C MET A 187 2.51 -1.37 -5.56
N PRO A 188 3.05 -1.44 -6.79
CA PRO A 188 4.48 -1.60 -6.96
C PRO A 188 5.25 -0.48 -6.26
N VAL A 189 6.37 -0.82 -5.63
CA VAL A 189 7.29 0.19 -5.08
C VAL A 189 7.88 0.97 -6.24
N ALA A 190 7.68 2.28 -6.24
CA ALA A 190 8.14 3.19 -7.28
C ALA A 190 8.50 4.55 -6.65
N LEU A 191 9.09 5.45 -7.45
CA LEU A 191 9.45 6.78 -6.98
C LEU A 191 8.27 7.55 -6.36
N HIS A 192 7.05 7.36 -6.93
CA HIS A 192 5.82 8.00 -6.45
C HIS A 192 5.08 7.20 -5.38
N THR A 193 5.49 5.96 -5.14
CA THR A 193 4.91 5.07 -4.12
C THR A 193 6.01 4.33 -3.38
N PRO A 194 6.86 5.04 -2.64
CA PRO A 194 8.06 4.46 -2.03
C PRO A 194 7.71 3.39 -0.99
N ASN A 195 6.55 3.49 -0.39
CA ASN A 195 6.03 2.51 0.54
C ASN A 195 5.26 1.36 -0.13
N GLY A 196 5.00 1.43 -1.46
CA GLY A 196 4.18 0.47 -2.18
C GLY A 196 2.73 0.37 -1.65
N LEU A 197 2.24 1.43 -1.01
CA LEU A 197 0.91 1.53 -0.42
C LEU A 197 0.30 2.89 -0.79
N LEU A 198 -1.00 2.90 -1.12
CA LEU A 198 -1.77 4.11 -1.31
C LEU A 198 -3.08 4.03 -0.53
N VAL A 199 -3.49 5.15 0.04
CA VAL A 199 -4.75 5.29 0.76
C VAL A 199 -5.90 5.48 -0.24
N GLU A 200 -6.82 4.53 -0.29
CA GLU A 200 -8.03 4.60 -1.12
C GLU A 200 -9.20 5.23 -0.37
N PHE A 201 -9.22 5.04 0.93
CA PHE A 201 -10.21 5.62 1.84
C PHE A 201 -9.59 5.82 3.21
N TYR A 202 -9.97 6.91 3.87
CA TYR A 202 -9.59 7.18 5.24
C TYR A 202 -10.70 7.95 5.94
N SER A 203 -10.94 7.61 7.21
CA SER A 203 -11.85 8.31 8.10
C SER A 203 -11.35 8.18 9.53
N SER A 204 -11.39 9.26 10.27
CA SER A 204 -10.97 9.30 11.68
C SER A 204 -11.99 10.05 12.54
N ASN A 205 -12.08 9.66 13.81
CA ASN A 205 -12.81 10.35 14.86
C ASN A 205 -11.87 10.56 16.04
N THR A 206 -11.85 11.76 16.59
CA THR A 206 -11.02 12.11 17.75
C THR A 206 -11.89 12.35 18.98
N PHE A 207 -11.38 11.92 20.14
CA PHE A 207 -12.05 11.98 21.44
C PHE A 207 -11.12 12.65 22.45
N GLU A 208 -11.70 13.41 23.37
CA GLU A 208 -10.94 14.07 24.44
C GLU A 208 -10.63 13.12 25.61
N ASP A 209 -11.42 12.04 25.71
CA ASP A 209 -11.41 11.09 26.81
C ASP A 209 -11.36 9.65 26.27
N PRO A 210 -10.51 8.77 26.83
CA PRO A 210 -10.47 7.36 26.46
C PRO A 210 -11.81 6.64 26.70
N GLN A 211 -12.59 7.04 27.72
CA GLN A 211 -13.90 6.46 27.99
C GLN A 211 -14.89 6.73 26.86
N LYS A 212 -14.84 7.92 26.25
CA LYS A 212 -15.66 8.25 25.07
C LYS A 212 -15.27 7.40 23.85
N LEU A 213 -13.99 7.12 23.67
CA LEU A 213 -13.53 6.20 22.63
C LEU A 213 -14.07 4.79 22.88
N GLU A 214 -13.95 4.26 24.10
CA GLU A 214 -14.46 2.92 24.45
C GLU A 214 -15.98 2.83 24.24
N ALA A 215 -16.74 3.83 24.69
CA ALA A 215 -18.18 3.90 24.48
C ALA A 215 -18.52 3.89 22.97
N TYR A 216 -17.79 4.66 22.16
CA TYR A 216 -17.96 4.68 20.71
C TYR A 216 -17.69 3.30 20.07
N LEU A 217 -16.62 2.61 20.48
CA LEU A 217 -16.28 1.28 19.99
C LEU A 217 -17.36 0.25 20.34
N LEU A 218 -17.87 0.28 21.57
CA LEU A 218 -18.96 -0.59 22.03
C LEU A 218 -20.26 -0.31 21.27
N GLN A 219 -20.64 0.94 21.12
CA GLN A 219 -21.86 1.34 20.41
C GLN A 219 -21.86 0.91 18.95
N ASN A 220 -20.70 0.90 18.30
CA ASN A 220 -20.55 0.54 16.90
C ASN A 220 -20.16 -0.93 16.69
N ASN A 221 -20.15 -1.75 17.75
CA ASN A 221 -19.76 -3.17 17.70
C ASN A 221 -18.40 -3.39 16.97
N ILE A 222 -17.41 -2.55 17.28
CA ILE A 222 -16.09 -2.65 16.68
C ILE A 222 -15.20 -3.51 17.58
N PRO A 223 -14.94 -4.78 17.25
CA PRO A 223 -14.07 -5.64 18.03
C PRO A 223 -12.61 -5.27 17.72
N LEU A 224 -11.98 -4.50 18.57
CA LEU A 224 -10.53 -4.36 18.58
C LEU A 224 -9.97 -5.35 19.62
N THR A 225 -9.60 -6.53 19.16
CA THR A 225 -8.94 -7.53 20.00
C THR A 225 -7.64 -6.94 20.56
N SER A 226 -7.51 -6.95 21.87
CA SER A 226 -6.24 -6.61 22.52
C SER A 226 -5.23 -7.74 22.24
N GLU A 227 -4.37 -7.57 21.25
CA GLU A 227 -3.15 -8.39 21.17
C GLU A 227 -2.19 -7.96 22.29
N THR A 228 -2.53 -8.24 23.54
CA THR A 228 -1.54 -8.42 24.60
C THR A 228 -1.05 -9.85 24.54
N GLY A 229 -0.41 -10.19 23.43
CA GLY A 229 0.44 -11.38 23.35
C GLY A 229 1.78 -11.09 24.01
N VAL A 230 1.81 -10.95 25.33
CA VAL A 230 3.04 -11.14 26.08
C VAL A 230 3.31 -12.64 26.04
N ALA A 231 4.14 -13.06 25.08
CA ALA A 231 4.79 -14.36 25.15
C ALA A 231 5.60 -14.37 26.45
N LYS A 232 5.20 -15.25 27.37
CA LYS A 232 6.01 -15.67 28.51
C LYS A 232 7.14 -16.59 28.04
#